data_599a9f90a57d22324a62e07749edd38d
#
_entry.id   599a9f90a57d22324a62e07749edd38d
#
_cell.length_a   1.000
_cell.length_b   1.000
_cell.length_c   1.000
_cell.angle_alpha   90.00
_cell.angle_beta   90.00
_cell.angle_gamma   90.00
#
_symmetry.space_group_name_H-M   'P 1'
#
loop_
_entity.id
_entity.type
_entity.pdbx_description
1 polymer ?
#
loop_
_entity_poly.entity_id
_entity_poly.type
_entity_poly.pdbx_seq_one_letter_code
_entity_poly.pdbx_strand_id
1 'polypeptide(L)'
;MFVVIFGRPGCPYCVRAKNLAEKLKGEVANFDYRYVDIIAEGISKADLSKSVGKEVETVPQIFIDEKPIGGCTDFEALMKEQFHVVA
;
A
#
# COMPACT_ATOMS: atom_id res chain seq x y z
N MET A 1 -6.46 10.68 5.78
CA MET A 1 -5.35 9.95 5.10
C MET A 1 -5.95 9.03 4.05
N PHE A 2 -5.46 9.12 2.84
CA PHE A 2 -5.86 8.22 1.76
C PHE A 2 -4.68 7.36 1.32
N VAL A 3 -4.85 6.05 1.38
CA VAL A 3 -3.81 5.08 1.06
C VAL A 3 -4.16 4.35 -0.23
N VAL A 4 -3.20 4.25 -1.14
CA VAL A 4 -3.35 3.43 -2.36
C VAL A 4 -2.32 2.32 -2.31
N ILE A 5 -2.79 1.09 -2.46
CA ILE A 5 -1.95 -0.10 -2.43
C ILE A 5 -1.98 -0.75 -3.80
N PHE A 6 -0.83 -0.82 -4.45
CA PHE A 6 -0.66 -1.53 -5.72
C PHE A 6 -0.14 -2.94 -5.41
N GLY A 7 -0.93 -3.93 -5.72
CA GLY A 7 -0.60 -5.32 -5.43
C GLY A 7 -1.04 -6.27 -6.52
N ARG A 8 -0.88 -7.57 -6.28
CA ARG A 8 -1.28 -8.62 -7.23
C ARG A 8 -1.86 -9.82 -6.49
N PRO A 9 -2.63 -10.69 -7.19
CA PRO A 9 -3.12 -11.93 -6.59
C PRO A 9 -1.95 -12.84 -6.16
N GLY A 10 -2.15 -13.58 -5.07
CA GLY A 10 -1.15 -14.53 -4.58
C GLY A 10 0.06 -13.92 -3.89
N CYS A 11 0.01 -12.64 -3.53
CA CYS A 11 1.10 -11.95 -2.84
C CYS A 11 0.76 -11.83 -1.34
N PRO A 12 1.46 -12.55 -0.45
CA PRO A 12 1.18 -12.49 0.98
C PRO A 12 1.36 -11.10 1.59
N TYR A 13 2.38 -10.37 1.16
CA TYR A 13 2.61 -9.01 1.65
C TYR A 13 1.57 -8.03 1.16
N CYS A 14 1.03 -8.24 -0.03
CA CYS A 14 -0.07 -7.43 -0.55
C CYS A 14 -1.34 -7.63 0.30
N VAL A 15 -1.61 -8.87 0.69
CA VAL A 15 -2.74 -9.20 1.56
C VAL A 15 -2.56 -8.58 2.94
N ARG A 16 -1.35 -8.65 3.50
CA ARG A 16 -1.05 -8.04 4.80
C ARG A 16 -1.29 -6.53 4.78
N ALA A 17 -0.82 -5.86 3.75
CA ALA A 17 -1.00 -4.41 3.61
C ALA A 17 -2.47 -4.05 3.50
N LYS A 18 -3.22 -4.80 2.68
CA LYS A 18 -4.65 -4.61 2.52
C LYS A 18 -5.41 -4.80 3.84
N ASN A 19 -5.08 -5.87 4.57
CA ASN A 19 -5.74 -6.17 5.84
C ASN A 19 -5.47 -5.09 6.88
N LEU A 20 -4.26 -4.56 6.93
CA LEU A 20 -3.93 -3.45 7.83
C LEU A 20 -4.72 -2.19 7.46
N ALA A 21 -4.79 -1.86 6.18
CA ALA A 21 -5.56 -0.70 5.71
C ALA A 21 -7.04 -0.85 6.03
N GLU A 22 -7.60 -2.04 5.85
CA GLU A 22 -8.99 -2.33 6.18
C GLU A 22 -9.26 -2.14 7.68
N LYS A 23 -8.37 -2.62 8.52
CA LYS A 23 -8.46 -2.44 9.97
C LYS A 23 -8.44 -0.96 10.35
N LEU A 24 -7.51 -0.21 9.78
CA LEU A 24 -7.38 1.22 10.06
C LEU A 24 -8.58 2.02 9.58
N LYS A 25 -9.15 1.65 8.45
CA LYS A 25 -10.38 2.27 7.95
C LYS A 25 -11.52 2.15 8.96
N GLY A 26 -11.60 1.03 9.66
CA GLY A 26 -12.63 0.81 10.69
C GLY A 26 -12.34 1.49 12.04
N GLU A 27 -11.09 1.85 12.31
CA GLU A 27 -10.65 2.34 13.61
C GLU A 27 -10.26 3.83 13.63
N VAL A 28 -9.83 4.37 12.50
CA VAL A 28 -9.28 5.72 12.41
C VAL A 28 -10.22 6.61 11.61
N ALA A 29 -10.62 7.74 12.19
CA ALA A 29 -11.44 8.73 11.49
C ALA A 29 -10.66 9.33 10.32
N ASN A 30 -11.36 9.60 9.22
CA ASN A 30 -10.77 10.18 7.99
C ASN A 30 -9.70 9.30 7.33
N PHE A 31 -9.68 8.01 7.63
CA PHE A 31 -8.82 7.05 6.97
C PHE A 31 -9.60 6.31 5.89
N ASP A 32 -9.06 6.28 4.68
CA ASP A 32 -9.62 5.49 3.59
C ASP A 32 -8.49 4.89 2.77
N TYR A 33 -8.79 3.86 1.98
CA TYR A 33 -7.80 3.24 1.14
C TYR A 33 -8.42 2.69 -0.13
N ARG A 34 -7.56 2.45 -1.12
CA ARG A 34 -7.91 1.76 -2.35
C ARG A 34 -6.86 0.71 -2.65
N TYR A 35 -7.30 -0.49 -2.95
CA TYR A 35 -6.44 -1.58 -3.41
C TYR A 35 -6.54 -1.69 -4.93
N VAL A 36 -5.40 -1.63 -5.61
CA VAL A 36 -5.33 -1.73 -7.07
C VAL A 36 -4.59 -3.02 -7.43
N ASP A 37 -5.29 -3.93 -8.11
CA ASP A 37 -4.70 -5.14 -8.66
C ASP A 37 -4.01 -4.78 -9.97
N ILE A 38 -2.67 -4.78 -9.96
CA ILE A 38 -1.89 -4.35 -11.12
C ILE A 38 -2.04 -5.29 -12.31
N ILE A 39 -2.37 -6.56 -12.08
CA ILE A 39 -2.60 -7.52 -13.15
C ILE A 39 -3.93 -7.23 -13.84
N ALA A 40 -4.99 -7.04 -13.05
CA ALA A 40 -6.32 -6.72 -13.59
C ALA A 40 -6.33 -5.39 -14.34
N GLU A 41 -5.58 -4.40 -13.86
CA GLU A 41 -5.53 -3.07 -14.46
C GLU A 41 -4.46 -2.92 -15.54
N GLY A 42 -3.66 -3.96 -15.79
CA GLY A 42 -2.60 -3.90 -16.81
C GLY A 42 -1.47 -2.94 -16.48
N ILE A 43 -1.18 -2.75 -15.20
CA ILE A 43 -0.12 -1.86 -14.76
C ILE A 43 1.19 -2.64 -14.67
N SER A 44 2.22 -2.18 -15.38
CA SER A 44 3.53 -2.83 -15.37
C SER A 44 4.42 -2.30 -14.24
N LYS A 45 5.50 -3.03 -13.95
CA LYS A 45 6.53 -2.54 -13.03
C LYS A 45 7.15 -1.23 -13.51
N ALA A 46 7.28 -1.06 -14.82
CA ALA A 46 7.76 0.19 -15.41
C ALA A 46 6.82 1.36 -15.10
N ASP A 47 5.51 1.13 -15.18
CA ASP A 47 4.51 2.15 -14.84
C ASP A 47 4.61 2.55 -13.36
N LEU A 48 4.75 1.55 -12.47
CA LEU A 48 4.94 1.81 -11.04
C LEU A 48 6.24 2.56 -10.76
N SER A 49 7.32 2.19 -11.47
CA SER A 49 8.61 2.86 -11.32
C SER A 49 8.53 4.34 -11.65
N LYS A 50 7.77 4.71 -12.68
CA LYS A 50 7.54 6.11 -13.03
C LYS A 50 6.81 6.86 -11.91
N SER A 51 5.80 6.23 -11.33
CA SER A 51 5.01 6.83 -10.26
C SER A 51 5.79 6.97 -8.95
N VAL A 52 6.64 5.99 -8.66
CA VAL A 52 7.48 5.99 -7.44
C VAL A 52 8.70 6.90 -7.59
N GLY A 53 9.21 7.07 -8.81
CA GLY A 53 10.40 7.87 -9.07
C GLY A 53 11.71 7.11 -8.94
N LYS A 54 11.66 5.79 -8.82
CA LYS A 54 12.82 4.89 -8.79
C LYS A 54 12.41 3.52 -9.30
N GLU A 55 13.38 2.66 -9.59
CA GLU A 55 13.10 1.32 -10.06
C GLU A 55 12.31 0.50 -9.03
N VAL A 56 11.20 -0.09 -9.47
CA VAL A 56 10.32 -0.93 -8.66
C VAL A 56 10.49 -2.38 -9.09
N GLU A 57 10.83 -3.24 -8.17
CA GLU A 57 11.02 -4.67 -8.44
C GLU A 57 9.98 -5.55 -7.73
N THR A 58 9.35 -5.04 -6.69
CA THR A 58 8.45 -5.82 -5.83
C THR A 58 7.11 -5.13 -5.62
N VAL A 59 6.12 -5.91 -5.24
CA VAL A 59 4.83 -5.43 -4.74
C VAL A 59 4.63 -5.97 -3.32
N PRO A 60 3.85 -5.30 -2.46
CA PRO A 60 3.04 -4.12 -2.77
C PRO A 60 3.87 -2.85 -2.88
N GLN A 61 3.34 -1.87 -3.60
CA GLN A 61 3.84 -0.50 -3.58
C GLN A 61 2.74 0.38 -3.04
N ILE A 62 3.04 1.15 -2.01
CA ILE A 62 2.03 1.87 -1.23
C ILE A 62 2.28 3.36 -1.28
N PHE A 63 1.19 4.11 -1.51
CA PHE A 63 1.21 5.56 -1.54
C PHE A 63 0.30 6.09 -0.44
N ILE A 64 0.72 7.13 0.24
CA ILE A 64 -0.10 7.85 1.21
C ILE A 64 -0.21 9.29 0.76
N ASP A 65 -1.45 9.74 0.52
CA ASP A 65 -1.74 11.08 0.01
C ASP A 65 -0.85 11.42 -1.19
N GLU A 66 -0.75 10.47 -2.13
CA GLU A 66 0.01 10.56 -3.37
C GLU A 66 1.53 10.47 -3.23
N LYS A 67 2.04 10.21 -2.03
CA LYS A 67 3.48 10.05 -1.80
C LYS A 67 3.85 8.58 -1.67
N PRO A 68 4.82 8.08 -2.45
CA PRO A 68 5.27 6.70 -2.32
C PRO A 68 6.00 6.50 -0.99
N ILE A 69 5.61 5.46 -0.26
CA ILE A 69 6.22 5.16 1.05
C ILE A 69 6.97 3.84 1.08
N GLY A 70 6.86 3.03 0.03
CA GLY A 70 7.51 1.73 -0.04
C GLY A 70 6.55 0.56 0.00
N GLY A 71 6.96 -0.54 0.59
CA GLY A 71 6.19 -1.77 0.64
C GLY A 71 5.43 -2.00 1.95
N CYS A 72 5.03 -3.26 2.17
CA CYS A 72 4.23 -3.64 3.33
C CYS A 72 4.92 -3.33 4.66
N THR A 73 6.20 -3.68 4.80
CA THR A 73 6.93 -3.45 6.06
C THR A 73 7.08 -1.97 6.36
N ASP A 74 7.31 -1.15 5.34
CA ASP A 74 7.38 0.30 5.50
C ASP A 74 6.03 0.87 5.94
N PHE A 75 4.95 0.37 5.35
CA PHE A 75 3.61 0.77 5.70
C PHE A 75 3.26 0.37 7.14
N GLU A 76 3.57 -0.86 7.52
CA GLU A 76 3.34 -1.35 8.89
C GLU A 76 4.09 -0.50 9.92
N ALA A 77 5.35 -0.19 9.66
CA ALA A 77 6.17 0.62 10.55
C ALA A 77 5.61 2.04 10.70
N LEU A 78 5.20 2.65 9.59
CA LEU A 78 4.64 3.99 9.60
C LEU A 78 3.31 4.06 10.34
N MET A 79 2.43 3.08 10.12
CA MET A 79 1.13 3.04 10.80
C MET A 79 1.27 2.76 12.29
N LYS A 80 2.22 1.92 12.68
CA LYS A 80 2.54 1.68 14.08
C LYS A 80 3.01 2.98 14.75
N GLU A 81 3.84 3.74 14.08
CA GLU A 81 4.34 5.01 14.60
C GLU A 81 3.22 6.05 14.74
N GLN A 82 2.37 6.18 13.73
CA GLN A 82 1.32 7.21 13.71
C GLN A 82 0.10 6.86 14.54
N PHE A 83 -0.31 5.60 14.56
CA PHE A 83 -1.56 5.16 15.18
C PHE A 83 -1.37 4.14 16.30
N HIS A 84 -0.13 3.77 16.60
CA HIS A 84 0.20 2.78 17.62
C HIS A 84 -0.48 1.42 17.42
N VAL A 85 -0.74 1.05 16.16
CA VAL A 85 -1.34 -0.25 15.83
C VAL A 85 -0.28 -1.33 15.68
N VAL A 86 -0.66 -2.56 16.04
CA VAL A 86 0.15 -3.75 15.81
C VAL A 86 -0.51 -4.53 14.67
N ALA A 87 0.26 -4.75 13.63
CA ALA A 87 -0.24 -5.48 12.46
C ALA A 87 -0.34 -6.98 12.72
#